data_e2288da1d7fdc7cdcb7c68946aabd18c
#
_entry.id   e2288da1d7fdc7cdcb7c68946aabd18c
#
_cell.length_a   1.000
_cell.length_b   1.000
_cell.length_c   1.000
_cell.angle_alpha   90.00
_cell.angle_beta   90.00
_cell.angle_gamma   90.00
#
_symmetry.space_group_name_H-M   'P 1'
#
loop_
_entity.id
_entity.type
_entity.pdbx_description
1 polymer ?
#
loop_
_entity_poly.entity_id
_entity_poly.type
_entity_poly.pdbx_seq_one_letter_code
_entity_poly.pdbx_strand_id
1 'polypeptide(L)'
;MPKRLSGADIAIKSGDAQRLCIKHINEILFKAAKTIVAETGRFRVGTRPIGNRKKLQDFAYDEAYKASERIRIVTGKYAETAAKLLGIDATEDMLLKKIAGKDFQIRNSSYCRRFSEDIVKMIVAAAKLGYPQEKMLSAIRTGYKTPFNASVITKAAKKDITTEIPSYGRGIYQSAYQNIARNSRVIIALTYGNALKAYGKKKKAVGFKVKRGSSYLCAICDQEASYIHTMKDQLPPYHINCCCYVEFIYSKKKMKDGRI
;
A
#
# COMPACT_ATOMS: atom_id res chain seq x y z
N MET A 1 -1.58 -28.41 -23.86
CA MET A 1 -0.69 -27.26 -23.56
C MET A 1 -1.45 -26.25 -22.72
N PRO A 2 -0.94 -25.73 -21.60
CA PRO A 2 -1.64 -24.70 -20.83
C PRO A 2 -1.81 -23.46 -21.71
N LYS A 3 -3.03 -22.90 -21.68
CA LYS A 3 -3.43 -21.72 -22.46
C LYS A 3 -2.47 -20.56 -22.16
N ARG A 4 -1.89 -19.98 -23.18
CA ARG A 4 -0.98 -18.82 -23.04
C ARG A 4 -1.79 -17.66 -22.51
N LEU A 5 -1.44 -17.15 -21.33
CA LEU A 5 -2.11 -15.99 -20.74
C LEU A 5 -1.85 -14.76 -21.63
N SER A 6 -2.89 -13.99 -21.91
CA SER A 6 -2.75 -12.70 -22.58
C SER A 6 -2.09 -11.66 -21.64
N GLY A 7 -1.54 -10.59 -22.18
CA GLY A 7 -1.00 -9.49 -21.37
C GLY A 7 -2.04 -8.90 -20.43
N ALA A 8 -3.30 -8.83 -20.86
CA ALA A 8 -4.42 -8.38 -20.03
C ALA A 8 -4.70 -9.35 -18.86
N ASP A 9 -4.76 -10.68 -19.11
CA ASP A 9 -4.97 -11.67 -18.04
C ASP A 9 -3.89 -11.59 -16.96
N ILE A 10 -2.65 -11.38 -17.39
CA ILE A 10 -1.51 -11.27 -16.50
C ILE A 10 -1.60 -9.99 -15.65
N ALA A 11 -1.99 -8.86 -16.26
CA ALA A 11 -2.20 -7.60 -15.54
C ALA A 11 -3.34 -7.69 -14.51
N ILE A 12 -4.44 -8.36 -14.85
CA ILE A 12 -5.56 -8.62 -13.93
C ILE A 12 -5.08 -9.41 -12.72
N LYS A 13 -4.35 -10.50 -12.92
CA LYS A 13 -3.81 -11.33 -11.82
C LYS A 13 -2.83 -10.57 -10.93
N SER A 14 -2.00 -9.68 -11.48
CA SER A 14 -1.14 -8.79 -10.69
C SER A 14 -1.98 -7.82 -9.85
N GLY A 15 -3.05 -7.27 -10.42
CA GLY A 15 -4.03 -6.45 -9.72
C GLY A 15 -4.72 -7.20 -8.58
N ASP A 16 -5.04 -8.48 -8.79
CA ASP A 16 -5.62 -9.35 -7.76
C ASP A 16 -4.65 -9.58 -6.60
N ALA A 17 -3.38 -9.85 -6.88
CA ALA A 17 -2.34 -9.98 -5.86
C ALA A 17 -2.23 -8.69 -5.02
N GLN A 18 -2.28 -7.51 -5.64
CA GLN A 18 -2.30 -6.24 -4.94
C GLN A 18 -3.54 -6.08 -4.05
N ARG A 19 -4.75 -6.42 -4.55
CA ARG A 19 -6.00 -6.33 -3.77
C ARG A 19 -5.98 -7.24 -2.56
N LEU A 20 -5.54 -8.49 -2.72
CA LEU A 20 -5.42 -9.45 -1.63
C LEU A 20 -4.37 -9.02 -0.60
N CYS A 21 -3.24 -8.49 -1.04
CA CYS A 21 -2.25 -7.91 -0.13
C CYS A 21 -2.86 -6.81 0.72
N ILE A 22 -3.61 -5.87 0.12
CA ILE A 22 -4.26 -4.79 0.85
C ILE A 22 -5.31 -5.31 1.84
N LYS A 23 -6.03 -6.37 1.50
CA LYS A 23 -6.96 -7.03 2.44
C LYS A 23 -6.22 -7.52 3.69
N HIS A 24 -5.10 -8.22 3.54
CA HIS A 24 -4.29 -8.68 4.67
C HIS A 24 -3.66 -7.53 5.46
N ILE A 25 -3.21 -6.46 4.78
CA ILE A 25 -2.73 -5.25 5.46
C ILE A 25 -3.83 -4.65 6.32
N ASN A 26 -5.07 -4.60 5.84
CA ASN A 26 -6.21 -4.13 6.62
C ASN A 26 -6.41 -4.95 7.90
N GLU A 27 -6.32 -6.27 7.81
CA GLU A 27 -6.45 -7.17 8.95
C GLU A 27 -5.34 -6.93 9.99
N ILE A 28 -4.09 -6.77 9.52
CA ILE A 28 -2.93 -6.49 10.38
C ILE A 28 -3.12 -5.14 11.11
N LEU A 29 -3.44 -4.08 10.39
CA LEU A 29 -3.59 -2.74 10.96
C LEU A 29 -4.80 -2.65 11.88
N PHE A 30 -5.91 -3.29 11.52
CA PHE A 30 -7.08 -3.35 12.40
C PHE A 30 -6.79 -4.11 13.70
N LYS A 31 -6.05 -5.23 13.61
CA LYS A 31 -5.60 -5.98 14.79
C LYS A 31 -4.72 -5.12 15.69
N ALA A 32 -3.74 -4.42 15.12
CA ALA A 32 -2.86 -3.51 15.87
C ALA A 32 -3.69 -2.41 16.58
N ALA A 33 -4.59 -1.73 15.85
CA ALA A 33 -5.47 -0.72 16.42
C ALA A 33 -6.34 -1.28 17.57
N LYS A 34 -6.92 -2.48 17.39
CA LYS A 34 -7.71 -3.15 18.43
C LYS A 34 -6.86 -3.46 19.67
N THR A 35 -5.63 -3.92 19.49
CA THR A 35 -4.71 -4.20 20.60
C THR A 35 -4.36 -2.93 21.36
N ILE A 36 -4.07 -1.82 20.68
CA ILE A 36 -3.78 -0.52 21.31
C ILE A 36 -4.99 -0.05 22.15
N VAL A 37 -6.21 -0.19 21.63
CA VAL A 37 -7.41 0.18 22.41
C VAL A 37 -7.61 -0.74 23.61
N ALA A 38 -7.38 -2.04 23.47
CA ALA A 38 -7.54 -2.99 24.58
C ALA A 38 -6.61 -2.67 25.76
N GLU A 39 -5.43 -2.08 25.49
CA GLU A 39 -4.48 -1.69 26.52
C GLU A 39 -4.85 -0.39 27.24
N THR A 40 -5.79 0.40 26.75
CA THR A 40 -6.18 1.69 27.40
C THR A 40 -6.59 1.53 28.86
N GLY A 41 -7.18 0.37 29.21
CA GLY A 41 -7.53 0.03 30.59
C GLY A 41 -6.36 -0.01 31.56
N ARG A 42 -5.16 -0.38 31.09
CA ARG A 42 -3.93 -0.47 31.90
C ARG A 42 -3.30 0.89 32.18
N PHE A 43 -3.66 1.92 31.43
CA PHE A 43 -3.12 3.26 31.56
C PHE A 43 -4.05 4.23 32.26
N ARG A 44 -5.02 3.71 33.06
CA ARG A 44 -5.92 4.53 33.87
C ARG A 44 -5.16 5.15 35.06
N VAL A 45 -5.48 6.40 35.35
CA VAL A 45 -5.13 7.04 36.64
C VAL A 45 -6.45 7.46 37.30
N GLY A 46 -6.88 6.74 38.33
CA GLY A 46 -8.18 6.89 38.95
C GLY A 46 -9.32 6.61 37.98
N THR A 47 -10.31 7.48 37.90
CA THR A 47 -11.43 7.39 36.95
C THR A 47 -11.08 7.87 35.53
N ARG A 48 -9.92 8.50 35.33
CA ARG A 48 -9.49 9.02 34.03
C ARG A 48 -8.99 7.90 33.13
N PRO A 49 -9.57 7.66 31.97
CA PRO A 49 -9.26 6.50 31.13
C PRO A 49 -7.88 6.55 30.47
N ILE A 50 -7.12 7.67 30.53
CA ILE A 50 -5.78 7.77 29.96
C ILE A 50 -4.95 8.70 30.85
N GLY A 51 -4.47 8.18 31.99
CA GLY A 51 -3.57 8.92 32.87
C GLY A 51 -2.13 8.98 32.39
N ASN A 52 -1.71 8.03 31.58
CA ASN A 52 -0.34 7.97 31.08
C ASN A 52 -0.28 7.84 29.56
N ARG A 53 -0.54 8.98 28.87
CA ARG A 53 -0.49 9.08 27.42
C ARG A 53 0.86 8.61 26.84
N LYS A 54 1.96 8.89 27.52
CA LYS A 54 3.30 8.50 27.06
C LYS A 54 3.45 6.98 27.00
N LYS A 55 3.08 6.27 28.07
CA LYS A 55 3.12 4.80 28.10
C LYS A 55 2.21 4.18 27.03
N LEU A 56 1.02 4.74 26.81
CA LEU A 56 0.15 4.29 25.72
C LEU A 56 0.79 4.52 24.35
N GLN A 57 1.48 5.64 24.15
CA GLN A 57 2.16 5.94 22.90
C GLN A 57 3.35 5.01 22.66
N ASP A 58 4.14 4.71 23.71
CA ASP A 58 5.27 3.77 23.62
C ASP A 58 4.77 2.36 23.27
N PHE A 59 3.70 1.89 23.95
CA PHE A 59 3.04 0.63 23.59
C PHE A 59 2.52 0.62 22.14
N ALA A 60 1.92 1.73 21.70
CA ALA A 60 1.43 1.84 20.33
C ALA A 60 2.56 1.81 19.28
N TYR A 61 3.75 2.32 19.61
CA TYR A 61 4.92 2.20 18.75
C TYR A 61 5.42 0.76 18.62
N ASP A 62 5.42 -0.01 19.71
CA ASP A 62 5.78 -1.43 19.68
C ASP A 62 4.80 -2.23 18.80
N GLU A 63 3.50 -1.98 18.92
CA GLU A 63 2.49 -2.63 18.07
C GLU A 63 2.61 -2.18 16.60
N ALA A 64 2.98 -0.92 16.35
CA ALA A 64 3.27 -0.42 15.00
C ALA A 64 4.49 -1.11 14.39
N TYR A 65 5.55 -1.33 15.16
CA TYR A 65 6.73 -2.07 14.70
C TYR A 65 6.37 -3.51 14.32
N LYS A 66 5.65 -4.23 15.19
CA LYS A 66 5.16 -5.60 14.90
C LYS A 66 4.28 -5.65 13.65
N ALA A 67 3.39 -4.67 13.48
CA ALA A 67 2.56 -4.55 12.29
C ALA A 67 3.41 -4.31 11.03
N SER A 68 4.43 -3.45 11.11
CA SER A 68 5.35 -3.15 10.02
C SER A 68 6.08 -4.41 9.52
N GLU A 69 6.60 -5.25 10.43
CA GLU A 69 7.26 -6.50 10.07
C GLU A 69 6.29 -7.49 9.38
N ARG A 70 5.08 -7.64 9.91
CA ARG A 70 4.06 -8.50 9.28
C ARG A 70 3.68 -8.01 7.88
N ILE A 71 3.56 -6.69 7.69
CA ILE A 71 3.25 -6.08 6.39
C ILE A 71 4.39 -6.32 5.41
N ARG A 72 5.65 -6.25 5.84
CA ARG A 72 6.82 -6.58 5.03
C ARG A 72 6.74 -8.02 4.50
N ILE A 73 6.49 -8.98 5.40
CA ILE A 73 6.38 -10.41 5.04
C ILE A 73 5.23 -10.63 4.04
N VAL A 74 4.06 -10.07 4.32
CA VAL A 74 2.88 -10.21 3.44
C VAL A 74 3.14 -9.57 2.07
N THR A 75 3.75 -8.38 2.04
CA THR A 75 4.06 -7.69 0.78
C THR A 75 5.06 -8.50 -0.05
N GLY A 76 6.11 -9.06 0.55
CA GLY A 76 7.08 -9.94 -0.12
C GLY A 76 6.41 -11.17 -0.72
N LYS A 77 5.57 -11.86 0.04
CA LYS A 77 4.81 -13.04 -0.43
C LYS A 77 3.95 -12.73 -1.66
N TYR A 78 3.23 -11.60 -1.67
CA TYR A 78 2.42 -11.23 -2.82
C TYR A 78 3.24 -10.72 -4.01
N ALA A 79 4.39 -10.11 -3.78
CA ALA A 79 5.34 -9.73 -4.81
C ALA A 79 5.90 -10.97 -5.54
N GLU A 80 6.33 -11.99 -4.77
CA GLU A 80 6.76 -13.28 -5.33
C GLU A 80 5.64 -13.98 -6.12
N THR A 81 4.42 -13.99 -5.57
CA THR A 81 3.26 -14.58 -6.25
C THR A 81 3.04 -13.90 -7.60
N ALA A 82 3.13 -12.58 -7.68
CA ALA A 82 2.98 -11.83 -8.92
C ALA A 82 4.07 -12.19 -9.95
N ALA A 83 5.32 -12.43 -9.52
CA ALA A 83 6.40 -12.88 -10.41
C ALA A 83 6.18 -14.33 -10.90
N LYS A 84 5.80 -15.24 -10.01
CA LYS A 84 5.54 -16.66 -10.31
C LYS A 84 4.42 -16.87 -11.33
N LEU A 85 3.48 -15.93 -11.46
CA LEU A 85 2.45 -15.97 -12.51
C LEU A 85 3.04 -16.02 -13.94
N LEU A 86 4.26 -15.51 -14.11
CA LEU A 86 5.00 -15.51 -15.38
C LEU A 86 5.93 -16.71 -15.52
N GLY A 87 6.01 -17.61 -14.53
CA GLY A 87 7.00 -18.69 -14.50
C GLY A 87 8.42 -18.14 -14.37
N ILE A 88 8.58 -17.02 -13.68
CA ILE A 88 9.85 -16.35 -13.39
C ILE A 88 9.98 -16.26 -11.88
N ASP A 89 11.10 -16.72 -11.35
CA ASP A 89 11.45 -16.43 -9.96
C ASP A 89 11.80 -14.95 -9.84
N ALA A 90 11.47 -14.36 -8.69
CA ALA A 90 11.80 -12.96 -8.44
C ALA A 90 13.34 -12.83 -8.45
N THR A 91 13.87 -12.19 -9.49
CA THR A 91 15.33 -12.06 -9.70
C THR A 91 15.95 -10.95 -8.88
N GLU A 92 15.14 -10.10 -8.29
CA GLU A 92 15.56 -8.96 -7.48
C GLU A 92 14.59 -8.78 -6.32
N ASP A 93 15.12 -8.68 -5.11
CA ASP A 93 14.31 -8.34 -3.94
C ASP A 93 13.94 -6.85 -3.96
N MET A 94 12.76 -6.56 -4.49
CA MET A 94 12.25 -5.19 -4.60
C MET A 94 11.95 -4.54 -3.25
N LEU A 95 11.92 -5.32 -2.15
CA LEU A 95 11.81 -4.76 -0.80
C LEU A 95 13.07 -3.97 -0.42
N LEU A 96 14.25 -4.37 -0.95
CA LEU A 96 15.52 -3.70 -0.70
C LEU A 96 15.75 -2.51 -1.63
N LYS A 97 14.97 -2.37 -2.71
CA LYS A 97 15.11 -1.25 -3.64
C LYS A 97 14.83 0.09 -2.98
N LYS A 98 15.79 0.99 -3.06
CA LYS A 98 15.62 2.36 -2.57
C LYS A 98 14.79 3.20 -3.54
N ILE A 99 13.72 3.80 -3.05
CA ILE A 99 12.91 4.79 -3.75
C ILE A 99 12.98 6.08 -2.94
N ALA A 100 13.43 7.17 -3.54
CA ALA A 100 13.72 8.42 -2.84
C ALA A 100 14.66 8.22 -1.61
N GLY A 101 15.72 7.41 -1.80
CA GLY A 101 16.76 7.16 -0.78
C GLY A 101 16.37 6.17 0.33
N LYS A 102 15.13 5.67 0.38
CA LYS A 102 14.63 4.77 1.43
C LYS A 102 14.11 3.47 0.84
N ASP A 103 14.47 2.35 1.45
CA ASP A 103 13.88 1.05 1.12
C ASP A 103 12.42 0.92 1.59
N PHE A 104 11.82 -0.24 1.30
CA PHE A 104 10.43 -0.50 1.69
C PHE A 104 10.25 -0.44 3.21
N GLN A 105 11.16 -1.07 3.98
CA GLN A 105 11.00 -1.22 5.42
C GLN A 105 11.08 0.12 6.16
N ILE A 106 12.03 0.97 5.78
CA ILE A 106 12.19 2.31 6.37
C ILE A 106 10.91 3.14 6.16
N ARG A 107 10.34 3.10 4.94
CA ARG A 107 9.09 3.81 4.65
C ARG A 107 7.91 3.21 5.39
N ASN A 108 7.81 1.87 5.37
CA ASN A 108 6.71 1.15 5.99
C ASN A 108 6.67 1.37 7.50
N SER A 109 7.81 1.28 8.19
CA SER A 109 7.93 1.54 9.62
C SER A 109 7.52 2.98 9.97
N SER A 110 7.97 3.96 9.18
CA SER A 110 7.56 5.37 9.37
C SER A 110 6.05 5.56 9.22
N TYR A 111 5.42 4.90 8.24
CA TYR A 111 3.96 4.99 8.07
C TYR A 111 3.20 4.23 9.16
N CYS A 112 3.69 3.08 9.60
CA CYS A 112 3.07 2.33 10.72
C CYS A 112 3.18 3.12 12.04
N ARG A 113 4.30 3.79 12.29
CA ARG A 113 4.45 4.69 13.44
C ARG A 113 3.41 5.80 13.40
N ARG A 114 3.25 6.51 12.27
CA ARG A 114 2.21 7.54 12.11
C ARG A 114 0.82 6.98 12.29
N PHE A 115 0.56 5.77 11.79
CA PHE A 115 -0.71 5.08 11.99
C PHE A 115 -1.01 4.90 13.47
N SER A 116 -0.05 4.43 14.27
CA SER A 116 -0.24 4.27 15.72
C SER A 116 -0.44 5.61 16.45
N GLU A 117 0.26 6.67 16.04
CA GLU A 117 0.03 8.02 16.57
C GLU A 117 -1.40 8.49 16.33
N ASP A 118 -1.95 8.22 15.14
CA ASP A 118 -3.34 8.58 14.81
C ASP A 118 -4.34 7.79 15.64
N ILE A 119 -4.09 6.50 15.87
CA ILE A 119 -4.93 5.66 16.74
C ILE A 119 -4.91 6.20 18.18
N VAL A 120 -3.75 6.57 18.72
CA VAL A 120 -3.66 7.16 20.06
C VAL A 120 -4.40 8.49 20.13
N LYS A 121 -4.31 9.37 19.13
CA LYS A 121 -5.07 10.62 19.07
C LYS A 121 -6.58 10.37 19.07
N MET A 122 -7.07 9.37 18.33
CA MET A 122 -8.47 8.97 18.34
C MET A 122 -8.91 8.46 19.72
N ILE A 123 -8.07 7.66 20.37
CA ILE A 123 -8.34 7.16 21.75
C ILE A 123 -8.42 8.31 22.72
N VAL A 124 -7.49 9.26 22.67
CA VAL A 124 -7.49 10.45 23.55
C VAL A 124 -8.76 11.29 23.33
N ALA A 125 -9.17 11.52 22.09
CA ALA A 125 -10.40 12.24 21.77
C ALA A 125 -11.63 11.50 22.29
N ALA A 126 -11.71 10.18 22.13
CA ALA A 126 -12.80 9.36 22.63
C ALA A 126 -12.87 9.36 24.15
N ALA A 127 -11.71 9.31 24.85
CA ALA A 127 -11.66 9.40 26.30
C ALA A 127 -12.15 10.76 26.83
N LYS A 128 -11.74 11.85 26.18
CA LYS A 128 -12.25 13.20 26.51
C LYS A 128 -13.76 13.36 26.31
N LEU A 129 -14.33 12.56 25.39
CA LEU A 129 -15.79 12.47 25.20
C LEU A 129 -16.48 11.53 26.21
N GLY A 130 -15.74 10.92 27.13
CA GLY A 130 -16.26 9.98 28.11
C GLY A 130 -16.65 8.61 27.52
N TYR A 131 -16.08 8.21 26.38
CA TYR A 131 -16.39 6.93 25.77
C TYR A 131 -15.79 5.77 26.55
N PRO A 132 -16.57 4.73 26.90
CA PRO A 132 -16.05 3.48 27.40
C PRO A 132 -15.27 2.73 26.31
N GLN A 133 -14.49 1.73 26.71
CA GLN A 133 -13.59 0.98 25.82
C GLN A 133 -14.31 0.36 24.63
N GLU A 134 -15.49 -0.22 24.82
CA GLU A 134 -16.29 -0.83 23.74
C GLU A 134 -16.69 0.21 22.68
N LYS A 135 -17.02 1.41 23.11
CA LYS A 135 -17.37 2.52 22.21
C LYS A 135 -16.14 3.04 21.48
N MET A 136 -14.94 3.03 22.11
CA MET A 136 -13.68 3.32 21.46
C MET A 136 -13.35 2.28 20.37
N LEU A 137 -13.54 0.99 20.66
CA LEU A 137 -13.36 -0.10 19.69
C LEU A 137 -14.27 0.06 18.47
N SER A 138 -15.55 0.41 18.71
CA SER A 138 -16.49 0.69 17.62
C SER A 138 -16.07 1.88 16.77
N ALA A 139 -15.61 2.97 17.39
CA ALA A 139 -15.14 4.15 16.68
C ALA A 139 -13.89 3.86 15.82
N ILE A 140 -12.95 3.06 16.32
CA ILE A 140 -11.76 2.65 15.58
C ILE A 140 -12.10 1.71 14.43
N ARG A 141 -13.06 0.81 14.59
CA ARG A 141 -13.50 -0.10 13.52
C ARG A 141 -13.88 0.63 12.24
N THR A 142 -14.48 1.80 12.35
CA THR A 142 -14.91 2.62 11.21
C THR A 142 -13.88 3.68 10.82
N GLY A 143 -13.04 4.13 11.75
CA GLY A 143 -12.18 5.31 11.61
C GLY A 143 -10.69 5.06 11.37
N TYR A 144 -10.19 3.82 11.52
CA TYR A 144 -8.74 3.56 11.45
C TYR A 144 -8.10 3.84 10.08
N LYS A 145 -8.87 3.79 9.00
CA LYS A 145 -8.39 4.07 7.65
C LYS A 145 -8.31 5.57 7.36
N THR A 146 -9.20 6.34 7.94
CA THR A 146 -9.33 7.79 7.74
C THR A 146 -9.56 8.48 9.06
N PRO A 147 -8.55 8.51 9.96
CA PRO A 147 -8.73 8.96 11.35
C PRO A 147 -9.23 10.40 11.49
N PHE A 148 -8.94 11.32 10.55
CA PHE A 148 -9.47 12.68 10.61
C PHE A 148 -10.97 12.78 10.31
N ASN A 149 -11.48 11.88 9.50
CA ASN A 149 -12.91 11.79 9.17
C ASN A 149 -13.65 10.90 10.19
N ALA A 150 -12.93 10.39 11.20
CA ALA A 150 -13.57 9.59 12.23
C ALA A 150 -14.59 10.41 12.99
N SER A 151 -15.78 9.83 13.16
CA SER A 151 -16.89 10.48 13.86
C SER A 151 -16.52 10.95 15.27
N VAL A 152 -15.59 10.27 15.95
CA VAL A 152 -15.09 10.63 17.26
C VAL A 152 -14.32 11.95 17.24
N ILE A 153 -13.45 12.17 16.25
CA ILE A 153 -12.68 13.43 16.10
C ILE A 153 -13.63 14.57 15.78
N THR A 154 -14.57 14.37 14.84
CA THR A 154 -15.56 15.38 14.48
C THR A 154 -16.44 15.76 15.67
N LYS A 155 -16.89 14.79 16.48
CA LYS A 155 -17.70 15.05 17.69
C LYS A 155 -16.90 15.77 18.76
N ALA A 156 -15.61 15.44 18.95
CA ALA A 156 -14.75 16.13 19.90
C ALA A 156 -14.54 17.59 19.49
N ALA A 157 -14.29 17.86 18.21
CA ALA A 157 -14.14 19.20 17.68
C ALA A 157 -15.42 20.05 17.87
N LYS A 158 -16.61 19.48 17.62
CA LYS A 158 -17.91 20.16 17.85
C LYS A 158 -18.19 20.53 19.32
N LYS A 159 -17.50 19.89 20.27
CA LYS A 159 -17.60 20.16 21.71
C LYS A 159 -16.48 21.04 22.23
N ASP A 160 -15.76 21.73 21.36
CA ASP A 160 -14.57 22.55 21.68
C ASP A 160 -13.50 21.79 22.48
N ILE A 161 -13.52 20.48 22.37
CA ILE A 161 -12.46 19.65 22.95
C ILE A 161 -11.24 19.75 22.02
N THR A 162 -10.17 20.34 22.51
CA THR A 162 -8.90 20.44 21.78
C THR A 162 -8.42 19.05 21.39
N THR A 163 -8.48 18.76 20.11
CA THR A 163 -7.98 17.53 19.52
C THR A 163 -6.79 17.87 18.64
N GLU A 164 -5.69 17.16 18.84
CA GLU A 164 -4.62 17.22 17.87
C GLU A 164 -5.10 16.58 16.58
N ILE A 165 -5.43 17.37 15.57
CA ILE A 165 -5.68 16.87 14.24
C ILE A 165 -4.36 16.40 13.65
N PRO A 166 -4.25 15.15 13.18
CA PRO A 166 -3.02 14.67 12.57
C PRO A 166 -2.62 15.58 11.42
N SER A 167 -1.47 16.26 11.57
CA SER A 167 -0.88 17.00 10.45
C SER A 167 -0.18 16.02 9.54
N TYR A 168 -0.84 15.69 8.44
CA TYR A 168 -0.17 14.99 7.35
C TYR A 168 0.54 16.04 6.49
N GLY A 169 1.78 15.77 6.16
CA GLY A 169 2.53 16.59 5.23
C GLY A 169 1.77 16.81 3.93
N ARG A 170 2.07 17.88 3.23
CA ARG A 170 1.53 18.20 1.90
C ARG A 170 1.70 16.99 0.97
N GLY A 171 0.61 16.39 0.48
CA GLY A 171 0.65 15.24 -0.42
C GLY A 171 -0.72 14.67 -0.71
N ILE A 172 -0.80 13.88 -1.78
CA ILE A 172 -2.02 13.27 -2.30
C ILE A 172 -2.66 12.31 -1.29
N TYR A 173 -1.85 11.69 -0.40
CA TYR A 173 -2.31 10.72 0.59
C TYR A 173 -2.13 11.25 2.00
N GLN A 174 -3.21 11.74 2.57
CA GLN A 174 -3.25 12.28 3.93
C GLN A 174 -3.27 11.18 5.01
N SER A 175 -3.66 9.96 4.70
CA SER A 175 -3.79 8.85 5.64
C SER A 175 -2.55 7.98 5.68
N ALA A 176 -2.03 7.69 6.87
CA ALA A 176 -0.94 6.73 7.07
C ALA A 176 -1.29 5.36 6.50
N TYR A 177 -2.54 4.90 6.68
CA TYR A 177 -3.06 3.69 6.07
C TYR A 177 -2.93 3.68 4.54
N GLN A 178 -3.32 4.76 3.86
CA GLN A 178 -3.20 4.86 2.41
C GLN A 178 -1.74 4.82 1.95
N ASN A 179 -0.83 5.43 2.70
CA ASN A 179 0.60 5.39 2.40
C ASN A 179 1.18 3.97 2.57
N ILE A 180 0.76 3.22 3.59
CA ILE A 180 1.14 1.81 3.78
C ILE A 180 0.65 0.97 2.59
N ALA A 181 -0.63 1.08 2.25
CA ALA A 181 -1.23 0.37 1.14
C ALA A 181 -0.54 0.68 -0.20
N ARG A 182 -0.27 1.96 -0.45
CA ARG A 182 0.44 2.43 -1.64
C ARG A 182 1.86 1.87 -1.72
N ASN A 183 2.61 1.92 -0.61
CA ASN A 183 3.97 1.42 -0.55
C ASN A 183 4.04 -0.06 -0.93
N SER A 184 3.12 -0.88 -0.42
CA SER A 184 3.03 -2.31 -0.74
C SER A 184 2.63 -2.57 -2.20
N ARG A 185 1.65 -1.82 -2.73
CA ARG A 185 1.27 -1.92 -4.15
C ARG A 185 2.42 -1.64 -5.10
N VAL A 186 3.23 -0.62 -4.80
CA VAL A 186 4.39 -0.26 -5.61
C VAL A 186 5.38 -1.41 -5.67
N ILE A 187 5.69 -2.06 -4.56
CA ILE A 187 6.61 -3.20 -4.53
C ILE A 187 6.09 -4.36 -5.39
N ILE A 188 4.82 -4.74 -5.22
CA ILE A 188 4.22 -5.83 -6.00
C ILE A 188 4.26 -5.50 -7.50
N ALA A 189 3.90 -4.27 -7.88
CA ALA A 189 3.90 -3.83 -9.27
C ALA A 189 5.31 -3.80 -9.88
N LEU A 190 6.32 -3.34 -9.14
CA LEU A 190 7.72 -3.32 -9.59
C LEU A 190 8.28 -4.73 -9.73
N THR A 191 8.00 -5.64 -8.78
CA THR A 191 8.42 -7.05 -8.87
C THR A 191 7.80 -7.71 -10.10
N TYR A 192 6.50 -7.46 -10.33
CA TYR A 192 5.82 -7.94 -11.53
C TYR A 192 6.44 -7.37 -12.82
N GLY A 193 6.72 -6.06 -12.89
CA GLY A 193 7.35 -5.41 -14.03
C GLY A 193 8.72 -6.02 -14.36
N ASN A 194 9.55 -6.30 -13.34
CA ASN A 194 10.84 -6.96 -13.52
C ASN A 194 10.68 -8.40 -14.05
N ALA A 195 9.76 -9.17 -13.47
CA ALA A 195 9.46 -10.52 -13.93
C ALA A 195 8.93 -10.51 -15.38
N LEU A 196 8.10 -9.55 -15.73
CA LEU A 196 7.58 -9.37 -17.08
C LEU A 196 8.72 -9.08 -18.10
N LYS A 197 9.70 -8.25 -17.70
CA LYS A 197 10.90 -7.99 -18.53
C LYS A 197 11.73 -9.26 -18.74
N ALA A 198 11.96 -10.04 -17.69
CA ALA A 198 12.66 -11.31 -17.75
C ALA A 198 11.91 -12.32 -18.64
N TYR A 199 10.58 -12.40 -18.50
CA TYR A 199 9.72 -13.22 -19.34
C TYR A 199 9.84 -12.85 -20.82
N GLY A 200 9.74 -11.56 -21.18
CA GLY A 200 9.89 -11.08 -22.53
C GLY A 200 11.25 -11.46 -23.14
N LYS A 201 12.33 -11.28 -22.38
CA LYS A 201 13.69 -11.71 -22.80
C LYS A 201 13.76 -13.23 -23.01
N LYS A 202 13.26 -14.05 -22.10
CA LYS A 202 13.23 -15.52 -22.21
C LYS A 202 12.46 -15.98 -23.45
N LYS A 203 11.41 -15.26 -23.83
CA LYS A 203 10.60 -15.52 -25.03
C LYS A 203 11.14 -14.86 -26.29
N LYS A 204 12.34 -14.26 -26.25
CA LYS A 204 13.01 -13.58 -27.37
C LYS A 204 12.15 -12.45 -27.99
N ALA A 205 11.43 -11.69 -27.15
CA ALA A 205 10.76 -10.48 -27.59
C ALA A 205 11.78 -9.45 -28.06
N VAL A 206 11.49 -8.77 -29.17
CA VAL A 206 12.34 -7.70 -29.74
C VAL A 206 11.88 -6.32 -29.28
N GLY A 207 10.64 -6.20 -28.82
CA GLY A 207 10.04 -4.98 -28.29
C GLY A 207 8.68 -5.26 -27.67
N PHE A 208 7.99 -4.19 -27.30
CA PHE A 208 6.64 -4.28 -26.75
C PHE A 208 5.83 -3.00 -27.05
N LYS A 209 4.51 -3.14 -27.03
CA LYS A 209 3.55 -2.03 -27.04
C LYS A 209 2.84 -1.95 -25.71
N VAL A 210 2.73 -0.75 -25.18
CA VAL A 210 1.98 -0.48 -23.96
C VAL A 210 0.49 -0.33 -24.30
N LYS A 211 -0.35 -0.95 -23.49
CA LYS A 211 -1.81 -0.82 -23.54
C LYS A 211 -2.32 -0.22 -22.24
N ARG A 212 -3.26 0.69 -22.37
CA ARG A 212 -3.95 1.27 -21.20
C ARG A 212 -4.85 0.23 -20.54
N GLY A 213 -4.67 0.03 -19.24
CA GLY A 213 -5.51 -0.87 -18.44
C GLY A 213 -6.69 -0.16 -17.75
N SER A 214 -6.81 1.15 -17.92
CA SER A 214 -7.91 1.95 -17.38
C SER A 214 -8.21 3.15 -18.28
N SER A 215 -9.44 3.64 -18.19
CA SER A 215 -9.89 4.88 -18.86
C SER A 215 -9.48 6.17 -18.13
N TYR A 216 -8.81 6.06 -16.98
CA TYR A 216 -8.39 7.21 -16.20
C TYR A 216 -7.35 8.03 -16.95
N LEU A 217 -7.55 9.35 -17.04
CA LEU A 217 -6.62 10.25 -17.74
C LEU A 217 -5.24 10.24 -17.05
N CYS A 218 -4.20 9.94 -17.81
CA CYS A 218 -2.82 9.93 -17.33
C CYS A 218 -1.85 10.24 -18.46
N ALA A 219 -1.33 11.47 -18.49
CA ALA A 219 -0.43 11.92 -19.54
C ALA A 219 0.80 11.00 -19.72
N ILE A 220 1.38 10.50 -18.63
CA ILE A 220 2.52 9.57 -18.69
C ILE A 220 2.12 8.27 -19.40
N CYS A 221 1.01 7.66 -19.00
CA CYS A 221 0.56 6.41 -19.62
C CYS A 221 0.10 6.60 -21.08
N ASP A 222 -0.45 7.76 -21.42
CA ASP A 222 -0.85 8.10 -22.79
C ASP A 222 0.38 8.24 -23.67
N GLN A 223 1.41 8.93 -23.18
CA GLN A 223 2.69 9.06 -23.86
C GLN A 223 3.32 7.69 -24.09
N GLU A 224 3.44 6.84 -23.03
CA GLU A 224 4.04 5.51 -23.13
C GLU A 224 3.25 4.56 -24.04
N ALA A 225 1.93 4.75 -24.18
CA ALA A 225 1.08 3.95 -25.07
C ALA A 225 1.14 4.38 -26.53
N SER A 226 1.69 5.57 -26.82
CA SER A 226 1.67 6.17 -28.17
C SER A 226 2.72 5.61 -29.12
N TYR A 227 3.76 4.91 -28.62
CA TYR A 227 4.86 4.40 -29.44
C TYR A 227 5.21 2.94 -29.10
N ILE A 228 6.10 2.36 -29.90
CA ILE A 228 6.61 1.02 -29.71
C ILE A 228 7.93 1.10 -28.97
N HIS A 229 8.06 0.29 -27.92
CA HIS A 229 9.22 0.22 -27.05
C HIS A 229 10.17 -0.90 -27.46
N THR A 230 11.46 -0.69 -27.21
CA THR A 230 12.48 -1.75 -27.26
C THR A 230 12.52 -2.51 -25.94
N MET A 231 13.13 -3.71 -25.91
CA MET A 231 13.32 -4.45 -24.66
C MET A 231 14.32 -3.81 -23.69
N LYS A 232 14.97 -2.68 -24.09
CA LYS A 232 15.83 -1.89 -23.20
C LYS A 232 15.00 -0.91 -22.35
N ASP A 233 13.86 -0.47 -22.86
CA ASP A 233 13.01 0.52 -22.25
C ASP A 233 12.37 0.01 -20.97
N GLN A 234 11.82 0.93 -20.17
CA GLN A 234 11.11 0.61 -18.95
C GLN A 234 9.75 0.00 -19.28
N LEU A 235 9.43 -1.11 -18.63
CA LEU A 235 8.07 -1.67 -18.65
C LEU A 235 7.21 -1.03 -17.54
N PRO A 236 5.85 -1.07 -17.67
CA PRO A 236 4.99 -0.67 -16.56
C PRO A 236 5.33 -1.41 -15.26
N PRO A 237 5.12 -0.80 -14.09
CA PRO A 237 4.37 0.45 -13.87
C PRO A 237 5.23 1.70 -14.05
N TYR A 238 4.67 2.75 -14.67
CA TYR A 238 5.32 4.05 -14.87
C TYR A 238 5.10 5.01 -13.71
N HIS A 239 4.01 4.81 -12.99
CA HIS A 239 3.65 5.56 -11.79
C HIS A 239 2.87 4.68 -10.82
N ILE A 240 2.61 5.21 -9.65
CA ILE A 240 1.82 4.52 -8.62
C ILE A 240 0.38 4.36 -9.09
N ASN A 241 -0.19 3.16 -8.86
CA ASN A 241 -1.49 2.72 -9.38
C ASN A 241 -1.58 2.64 -10.92
N CYS A 242 -0.45 2.53 -11.61
CA CYS A 242 -0.44 2.24 -13.03
C CYS A 242 -1.08 0.87 -13.31
N CYS A 243 -2.07 0.85 -14.19
CA CYS A 243 -2.77 -0.36 -14.63
C CYS A 243 -2.39 -0.78 -16.05
N CYS A 244 -1.39 -0.12 -16.66
CA CYS A 244 -0.94 -0.45 -18.00
C CYS A 244 -0.36 -1.85 -18.06
N TYR A 245 -0.53 -2.50 -19.20
CA TYR A 245 0.04 -3.81 -19.51
C TYR A 245 0.76 -3.77 -20.86
N VAL A 246 1.46 -4.84 -21.20
CA VAL A 246 2.25 -4.89 -22.42
C VAL A 246 1.84 -6.04 -23.32
N GLU A 247 1.94 -5.80 -24.63
CA GLU A 247 1.90 -6.79 -25.68
C GLU A 247 3.28 -6.91 -26.28
N PHE A 248 3.91 -8.09 -26.14
CA PHE A 248 5.25 -8.31 -26.66
C PHE A 248 5.26 -8.49 -28.18
N ILE A 249 6.28 -7.94 -28.82
CA ILE A 249 6.55 -8.03 -30.24
C ILE A 249 7.72 -9.00 -30.45
N TYR A 250 7.51 -10.02 -31.28
CA TYR A 250 8.48 -11.07 -31.53
C TYR A 250 9.11 -11.00 -32.93
N SER A 251 8.62 -10.12 -33.80
CA SER A 251 9.12 -9.93 -35.16
C SER A 251 9.70 -8.55 -35.36
N LYS A 252 10.96 -8.48 -35.86
CA LYS A 252 11.59 -7.21 -36.18
C LYS A 252 10.83 -6.44 -37.27
N LYS A 253 10.20 -7.14 -38.24
CA LYS A 253 9.36 -6.52 -39.28
C LYS A 253 8.18 -5.78 -38.65
N LYS A 254 7.41 -6.41 -37.77
CA LYS A 254 6.31 -5.76 -37.04
C LYS A 254 6.75 -4.54 -36.22
N MET A 255 7.97 -4.60 -35.68
CA MET A 255 8.52 -3.48 -34.90
C MET A 255 8.82 -2.25 -35.79
N LYS A 256 9.25 -2.45 -37.06
CA LYS A 256 9.51 -1.35 -37.99
C LYS A 256 8.24 -0.74 -38.58
N ASP A 257 7.26 -1.56 -38.87
CA ASP A 257 6.02 -1.13 -39.56
C ASP A 257 5.02 -0.41 -38.64
N GLY A 258 5.27 -0.37 -37.34
CA GLY A 258 4.36 0.26 -36.37
C GLY A 258 2.96 -0.36 -36.27
N ARG A 259 2.73 -1.44 -37.03
CA ARG A 259 1.44 -2.14 -37.12
C ARG A 259 1.40 -3.32 -36.12
N ILE A 260 0.48 -3.23 -35.21
CA ILE A 260 0.08 -4.36 -34.35
C ILE A 260 -1.40 -4.55 -34.47
#